data_1b7da272e11e149a54186b4685fa03ab
#
_entry.id   1b7da272e11e149a54186b4685fa03ab
#
_cell.length_a   1.000
_cell.length_b   1.000
_cell.length_c   1.000
_cell.angle_alpha   90.00
_cell.angle_beta   90.00
_cell.angle_gamma   90.00
#
_symmetry.space_group_name_H-M   'P 1'
#
loop_
_entity.id
_entity.type
_entity.pdbx_description
1 polymer ?
#
loop_
_entity_poly.entity_id
_entity_poly.type
_entity_poly.pdbx_seq_one_letter_code
_entity_poly.pdbx_strand_id
1 'polypeptide(L)'
;MILDVPTPPIVAAVKAVYPRSPIRVERICAVDRAALVRLRVRGRETYVALERPARRWRVVWVNGSVVRSVSPARRTTVAAEVRMLRTRCLAP
;
A
#
# COMPACT_ATOMS: atom_id res chain seq x y z
N MET A 1 -16.09 0.12 -7.05
CA MET A 1 -16.49 -1.16 -6.44
C MET A 1 -15.26 -1.88 -5.94
N ILE A 2 -15.31 -2.31 -4.72
CA ILE A 2 -14.20 -3.08 -4.16
C ILE A 2 -14.31 -4.47 -4.76
N LEU A 3 -13.30 -4.85 -5.52
CA LEU A 3 -13.22 -6.20 -6.02
C LEU A 3 -12.95 -7.14 -4.86
N ASP A 4 -13.34 -8.38 -5.02
CA ASP A 4 -13.12 -9.42 -4.01
C ASP A 4 -11.63 -9.76 -3.89
N VAL A 5 -10.85 -8.76 -3.48
CA VAL A 5 -9.43 -8.95 -3.21
C VAL A 5 -9.28 -9.30 -1.74
N PRO A 6 -8.74 -10.47 -1.43
CA PRO A 6 -8.52 -10.84 -0.03
C PRO A 6 -7.61 -9.84 0.67
N THR A 7 -8.08 -9.28 1.79
CA THR A 7 -7.30 -8.29 2.54
C THR A 7 -6.27 -8.88 3.51
N PRO A 8 -6.41 -10.09 4.07
CA PRO A 8 -5.42 -10.62 4.99
C PRO A 8 -3.98 -10.63 4.47
N PRO A 9 -3.70 -11.01 3.20
CA PRO A 9 -2.34 -10.95 2.68
C PRO A 9 -1.81 -9.52 2.60
N ILE A 10 -2.67 -8.55 2.33
CA ILE A 10 -2.29 -7.14 2.29
C ILE A 10 -1.91 -6.67 3.70
N VAL A 11 -2.74 -6.99 4.68
CA VAL A 11 -2.48 -6.64 6.08
C VAL A 11 -1.18 -7.28 6.56
N ALA A 12 -0.94 -8.53 6.22
CA ALA A 12 0.30 -9.23 6.59
C ALA A 12 1.54 -8.53 6.01
N ALA A 13 1.47 -8.12 4.75
CA ALA A 13 2.57 -7.41 4.10
C ALA A 13 2.83 -6.05 4.76
N VAL A 14 1.78 -5.34 5.14
CA VAL A 14 1.91 -4.05 5.83
C VAL A 14 2.51 -4.25 7.23
N LYS A 15 2.06 -5.25 7.97
CA LYS A 15 2.60 -5.54 9.30
C LYS A 15 4.10 -5.87 9.25
N ALA A 16 4.55 -6.50 8.19
CA ALA A 16 5.97 -6.83 8.02
C ALA A 16 6.86 -5.59 7.90
N VAL A 17 6.31 -4.45 7.49
CA VAL A 17 7.04 -3.18 7.46
C VAL A 17 7.28 -2.64 8.87
N TYR A 18 6.38 -2.94 9.79
CA TYR A 18 6.41 -2.41 11.16
C TYR A 18 6.41 -3.55 12.19
N PRO A 19 7.41 -4.42 12.19
CA PRO A 19 7.37 -5.63 13.02
C PRO A 19 7.39 -5.37 14.52
N ARG A 20 7.83 -4.20 14.93
CA ARG A 20 7.96 -3.83 16.35
C ARG A 20 7.05 -2.70 16.78
N SER A 21 6.16 -2.26 15.91
CA SER A 21 5.26 -1.17 16.22
C SER A 21 3.82 -1.63 16.14
N PRO A 22 2.97 -1.25 17.09
CA PRO A 22 1.54 -1.51 16.93
C PRO A 22 1.01 -0.70 15.76
N ILE A 23 0.25 -1.35 14.90
CA ILE A 23 -0.40 -0.68 13.78
C ILE A 23 -1.90 -0.92 13.84
N ARG A 24 -2.64 0.04 13.30
CA ARG A 24 -4.08 -0.07 13.15
C ARG A 24 -4.43 0.27 11.71
N VAL A 25 -4.89 -0.71 10.97
CA VAL A 25 -5.33 -0.51 9.59
C VAL A 25 -6.70 0.15 9.62
N GLU A 26 -6.83 1.31 8.96
CA GLU A 26 -8.07 2.06 8.94
C GLU A 26 -8.83 1.89 7.64
N ARG A 27 -8.13 1.77 6.53
CA ARG A 27 -8.77 1.63 5.22
C ARG A 27 -7.85 0.92 4.25
N ILE A 28 -8.42 0.04 3.47
CA ILE A 28 -7.73 -0.63 2.37
C ILE A 28 -8.52 -0.35 1.10
N CYS A 29 -7.84 0.20 0.10
CA CYS A 29 -8.38 0.34 -1.23
C CYS A 29 -7.55 -0.52 -2.16
N ALA A 30 -8.13 -1.59 -2.66
CA ALA A 30 -7.43 -2.53 -3.52
C ALA A 30 -8.10 -2.60 -4.88
N VAL A 31 -7.31 -2.53 -5.92
CA VAL A 31 -7.69 -2.88 -7.27
C VAL A 31 -6.85 -4.09 -7.67
N ASP A 32 -7.11 -4.68 -8.82
CA ASP A 32 -6.58 -5.98 -9.21
C ASP A 32 -5.12 -6.25 -8.76
N ARG A 33 -4.19 -5.34 -9.06
CA ARG A 33 -2.76 -5.56 -8.80
C ARG A 33 -2.11 -4.51 -7.92
N ALA A 34 -2.90 -3.64 -7.34
CA ALA A 34 -2.38 -2.56 -6.53
C ALA A 34 -3.30 -2.29 -5.36
N ALA A 35 -2.72 -1.81 -4.27
CA ALA A 35 -3.49 -1.43 -3.09
C ALA A 35 -2.86 -0.23 -2.42
N LEU A 36 -3.71 0.59 -1.81
CA LEU A 36 -3.28 1.68 -0.95
C LEU A 36 -3.92 1.47 0.41
N VAL A 37 -3.12 1.46 1.45
CA VAL A 37 -3.57 1.23 2.82
C VAL A 37 -3.34 2.46 3.65
N ARG A 38 -4.39 2.94 4.30
CA ARG A 38 -4.27 3.96 5.33
C ARG A 38 -4.25 3.27 6.68
N LEU A 39 -3.25 3.58 7.47
CA LEU A 39 -3.07 2.98 8.78
C LEU A 39 -2.51 4.00 9.76
N ARG A 40 -2.60 3.67 11.05
CA ARG A 40 -1.93 4.42 12.09
C ARG A 40 -0.80 3.58 12.66
N VAL A 41 0.38 4.19 12.70
CA VAL A 41 1.57 3.62 13.31
C VAL A 41 1.91 4.50 14.50
N ARG A 42 1.78 3.97 15.70
CA ARG A 42 1.99 4.74 16.95
C ARG A 42 1.16 6.03 16.98
N GLY A 43 -0.09 5.95 16.51
CA GLY A 43 -0.99 7.10 16.50
C GLY A 43 -0.81 8.05 15.33
N ARG A 44 0.16 7.84 14.45
CA ARG A 44 0.37 8.68 13.28
C ARG A 44 -0.26 8.08 12.03
N GLU A 45 -0.96 8.89 11.28
CA GLU A 45 -1.52 8.49 10.01
C GLU A 45 -0.39 8.21 9.01
N THR A 46 -0.47 7.06 8.36
CA THR A 46 0.56 6.59 7.44
C THR A 46 -0.11 5.93 6.25
N TYR A 47 0.50 6.06 5.08
CA TYR A 47 0.04 5.41 3.87
C TYR A 47 1.08 4.44 3.35
N VAL A 48 0.63 3.26 2.95
CA VAL A 48 1.50 2.24 2.36
C VAL A 48 0.84 1.77 1.08
N ALA A 49 1.61 1.74 0.00
CA ALA A 49 1.13 1.22 -1.28
C ALA A 49 1.81 -0.10 -1.57
N LEU A 50 1.05 -1.02 -2.14
CA LEU A 50 1.49 -2.36 -2.46
C LEU A 50 1.16 -2.70 -3.90
N GLU A 51 1.94 -3.62 -4.46
CA GLU A 51 1.67 -4.22 -5.76
C GLU A 51 1.63 -5.73 -5.62
N ARG A 52 0.89 -6.36 -6.52
CA ARG A 52 0.84 -7.81 -6.62
C ARG A 52 1.25 -8.22 -8.04
N PRO A 53 2.57 -8.29 -8.33
CA PRO A 53 3.03 -8.59 -9.69
C PRO A 53 2.75 -10.03 -10.13
N ALA A 54 2.65 -10.96 -9.21
CA ALA A 54 2.27 -12.35 -9.48
C ALA A 54 1.12 -12.73 -8.56
N ARG A 55 1.40 -13.38 -7.44
CA ARG A 55 0.37 -13.76 -6.46
C ARG A 55 0.68 -13.26 -5.06
N ARG A 56 1.74 -12.48 -4.94
CA ARG A 56 2.19 -11.95 -3.66
C ARG A 56 2.08 -10.45 -3.62
N TRP A 57 1.50 -9.95 -2.56
CA TRP A 57 1.53 -8.53 -2.28
C TRP A 57 2.90 -8.15 -1.74
N ARG A 58 3.44 -7.06 -2.26
CA ARG A 58 4.67 -6.49 -1.74
C ARG A 58 4.55 -4.98 -1.64
N VAL A 59 5.17 -4.43 -0.62
CA VAL A 59 5.18 -3.00 -0.39
C VAL A 59 6.12 -2.34 -1.38
N VAL A 60 5.63 -1.31 -2.07
CA VAL A 60 6.44 -0.57 -3.06
C VAL A 60 6.60 0.91 -2.70
N TRP A 61 5.82 1.40 -1.75
CA TRP A 61 5.83 2.81 -1.39
C TRP A 61 5.38 2.95 0.07
N VAL A 62 6.08 3.77 0.83
CA VAL A 62 5.75 4.03 2.24
C VAL A 62 5.80 5.52 2.48
N ASN A 63 4.65 6.08 2.84
CA ASN A 63 4.49 7.45 3.35
C ASN A 63 5.30 8.51 2.59
N GLY A 64 5.23 8.49 1.27
CA GLY A 64 5.87 9.49 0.42
C GLY A 64 7.09 9.01 -0.35
N SER A 65 7.60 7.83 -0.06
CA SER A 65 8.84 7.34 -0.65
C SER A 65 8.69 5.96 -1.27
N VAL A 66 9.17 5.81 -2.49
CA VAL A 66 9.29 4.51 -3.15
C VAL A 66 10.35 3.69 -2.41
N VAL A 67 10.05 2.43 -2.10
CA VAL A 67 10.98 1.58 -1.36
C VAL A 67 12.18 1.19 -2.23
N ARG A 68 13.30 0.86 -1.59
CA ARG A 68 14.55 0.57 -2.27
C ARG A 68 14.50 -0.66 -3.19
N SER A 69 13.63 -1.61 -2.89
CA SER A 69 13.51 -2.84 -3.69
C SER A 69 12.89 -2.60 -5.06
N VAL A 70 12.25 -1.45 -5.27
CA VAL A 70 11.71 -1.10 -6.59
C VAL A 70 12.85 -0.65 -7.49
N SER A 71 12.93 -1.23 -8.69
CA SER A 71 13.98 -0.86 -9.63
C SER A 71 13.88 0.61 -10.02
N PRO A 72 15.01 1.28 -10.31
CA PRO A 72 14.99 2.69 -10.70
C PRO A 72 14.08 2.98 -11.89
N ALA A 73 14.00 2.05 -12.85
CA ALA A 73 13.15 2.21 -14.03
C ALA A 73 11.65 2.28 -13.68
N ARG A 74 11.23 1.74 -12.55
CA ARG A 74 9.84 1.68 -12.15
C ARG A 74 9.42 2.74 -11.13
N ARG A 75 10.34 3.52 -10.62
CA ARG A 75 10.03 4.48 -9.55
C ARG A 75 8.98 5.50 -9.95
N THR A 76 9.10 6.05 -11.16
CA THR A 76 8.13 7.02 -11.68
C THR A 76 6.75 6.37 -11.86
N THR A 77 6.72 5.14 -12.35
CA THR A 77 5.47 4.40 -12.53
C THR A 77 4.78 4.15 -11.19
N VAL A 78 5.54 3.72 -10.19
CA VAL A 78 4.99 3.49 -8.85
C VAL A 78 4.44 4.78 -8.26
N ALA A 79 5.17 5.90 -8.37
CA ALA A 79 4.70 7.18 -7.86
C ALA A 79 3.41 7.63 -8.53
N ALA A 80 3.30 7.44 -9.85
CA ALA A 80 2.08 7.77 -10.59
C ALA A 80 0.91 6.88 -10.17
N GLU A 81 1.16 5.59 -9.98
CA GLU A 81 0.16 4.64 -9.53
C GLU A 81 -0.38 5.01 -8.14
N VAL A 82 0.49 5.40 -7.24
CA VAL A 82 0.09 5.84 -5.90
C VAL A 82 -0.80 7.08 -5.98
N ARG A 83 -0.45 8.05 -6.81
CA ARG A 83 -1.29 9.23 -7.00
C ARG A 83 -2.66 8.88 -7.53
N MET A 84 -2.73 7.97 -8.49
CA MET A 84 -4.00 7.50 -9.04
C MET A 84 -4.84 6.84 -7.96
N LEU A 85 -4.25 5.96 -7.17
CA LEU A 85 -4.95 5.27 -6.08
C LEU A 85 -5.45 6.26 -5.02
N ARG A 86 -4.64 7.25 -4.67
CA ARG A 86 -5.07 8.27 -3.71
C ARG A 86 -6.27 9.06 -4.22
N THR A 87 -6.25 9.43 -5.48
CA THR A 87 -7.36 10.16 -6.09
C THR A 87 -8.63 9.33 -6.09
N ARG A 88 -8.54 8.05 -6.47
CA ARG A 88 -9.71 7.17 -6.53
C ARG A 88 -10.21 6.73 -5.18
N CYS A 89 -9.31 6.46 -4.26
CA CYS A 89 -9.65 5.78 -3.01
C CYS A 89 -9.92 6.75 -1.87
N LEU A 90 -9.29 7.92 -1.90
CA LEU A 90 -9.38 8.90 -0.82
C LEU A 90 -10.21 10.12 -1.19
N ALA A 91 -10.69 10.17 -2.42
CA ALA A 91 -11.61 11.23 -2.83
C ALA A 91 -12.89 11.13 -1.99
N PRO A 92 -13.42 12.25 -1.53
CA PRO A 92 -14.66 12.26 -0.77
C PRO A 92 -15.86 11.79 -1.60
#